data_c856c288192fd4cbc74854e5f2b77def
#
_entry.id   c856c288192fd4cbc74854e5f2b77def
#
_cell.length_a   1.000
_cell.length_b   1.000
_cell.length_c   1.000
_cell.angle_alpha   90.00
_cell.angle_beta   90.00
_cell.angle_gamma   90.00
#
_symmetry.space_group_name_H-M   'P 1'
#
loop_
_entity.id
_entity.type
_entity.pdbx_description
1 polymer ?
#
loop_
_entity_poly.entity_id
_entity_poly.type
_entity_poly.pdbx_seq_one_letter_code
_entity_poly.pdbx_strand_id
1 'polypeptide(L)'
;MAGLGSVPTGVTVPVAWTPYFAVDDADVTASRILERSGTVAVGPLAFGTGRAALASDLDGAVFGIWQGDAIPDWGMGGEAAPAWLELRTRNAFDAAIFYGEVLEWACSQAGCCEVAYVEEDNRILLRHGGRTVARLHGGTLAQAPDPDLRPRWQVHFRVPDLETAVKAATGLGGSAVSVADSGPGPHEITLRDPEGALFGIVGPDDSVPF
;
A
#
# COMPACT_ATOMS: atom_id res chain seq x y z
N MET A 1 13.33 -3.53 4.28
CA MET A 1 14.24 -3.10 3.17
C MET A 1 13.38 -2.85 1.95
N ALA A 2 13.51 -1.72 1.29
CA ALA A 2 12.81 -1.45 0.04
C ALA A 2 13.77 -1.68 -1.14
N GLY A 3 13.26 -2.18 -2.25
CA GLY A 3 14.01 -2.32 -3.50
C GLY A 3 13.72 -1.16 -4.44
N LEU A 4 14.74 -0.67 -5.12
CA LEU A 4 14.59 0.30 -6.21
C LEU A 4 14.74 -0.46 -7.53
N GLY A 5 13.74 -0.32 -8.41
CA GLY A 5 13.79 -0.86 -9.76
C GLY A 5 13.80 0.27 -10.79
N SER A 6 14.66 0.16 -11.80
CA SER A 6 14.61 1.09 -12.92
C SER A 6 13.55 0.65 -13.93
N VAL A 7 12.73 1.59 -14.39
CA VAL A 7 11.80 1.36 -15.50
C VAL A 7 12.59 1.38 -16.82
N PRO A 8 12.38 0.41 -17.74
CA PRO A 8 13.04 0.44 -19.05
C PRO A 8 12.74 1.74 -19.80
N THR A 9 13.76 2.29 -20.47
CA THR A 9 13.64 3.48 -21.30
C THR A 9 12.58 3.26 -22.39
N GLY A 10 11.57 4.14 -22.43
CA GLY A 10 10.47 4.08 -23.40
C GLY A 10 9.13 3.61 -22.86
N VAL A 11 9.07 3.22 -21.58
CA VAL A 11 7.81 2.90 -20.89
C VAL A 11 7.47 4.05 -19.94
N THR A 12 6.39 4.77 -20.22
CA THR A 12 5.89 5.83 -19.34
C THR A 12 5.03 5.18 -18.26
N VAL A 13 5.67 4.74 -17.17
CA VAL A 13 4.97 4.27 -15.97
C VAL A 13 5.12 5.35 -14.91
N PRO A 14 4.04 5.73 -14.20
CA PRO A 14 4.16 6.64 -13.08
C PRO A 14 5.14 6.08 -12.04
N VAL A 15 6.05 6.89 -11.55
CA VAL A 15 6.92 6.52 -10.44
C VAL A 15 6.06 6.38 -9.20
N ALA A 16 6.09 5.21 -8.57
CA ALA A 16 5.25 4.90 -7.42
C ALA A 16 5.90 3.87 -6.50
N TRP A 17 5.63 4.00 -5.22
CA TRP A 17 5.89 2.95 -4.25
C TRP A 17 4.85 1.84 -4.43
N THR A 18 5.28 0.71 -4.98
CA THR A 18 4.39 -0.42 -5.27
C THR A 18 4.55 -1.50 -4.20
N PRO A 19 3.50 -1.82 -3.42
CA PRO A 19 3.56 -2.94 -2.49
C PRO A 19 3.53 -4.26 -3.25
N TYR A 20 4.33 -5.23 -2.79
CA TYR A 20 4.29 -6.61 -3.25
C TYR A 20 3.75 -7.48 -2.12
N PHE A 21 2.63 -8.15 -2.38
CA PHE A 21 2.01 -9.06 -1.44
C PHE A 21 2.57 -10.47 -1.62
N ALA A 22 2.99 -11.10 -0.53
CA ALA A 22 3.41 -12.49 -0.55
C ALA A 22 2.22 -13.40 -0.80
N VAL A 23 2.39 -14.36 -1.71
CA VAL A 23 1.36 -15.35 -2.08
C VAL A 23 1.98 -16.73 -2.16
N ASP A 24 1.19 -17.76 -1.89
CA ASP A 24 1.64 -19.15 -1.95
C ASP A 24 1.86 -19.62 -3.40
N ASP A 25 1.01 -19.17 -4.32
CA ASP A 25 1.05 -19.52 -5.74
C ASP A 25 0.72 -18.31 -6.61
N ALA A 26 1.71 -17.84 -7.36
CA ALA A 26 1.57 -16.66 -8.21
C ALA A 26 0.66 -16.88 -9.42
N ASP A 27 0.58 -18.09 -9.99
CA ASP A 27 -0.28 -18.40 -11.13
C ASP A 27 -1.74 -18.47 -10.71
N VAL A 28 -2.02 -19.10 -9.57
CA VAL A 28 -3.37 -19.16 -8.99
C VAL A 28 -3.85 -17.77 -8.63
N THR A 29 -2.98 -16.97 -7.96
CA THR A 29 -3.34 -15.59 -7.59
C THR A 29 -3.56 -14.71 -8.83
N ALA A 30 -2.72 -14.83 -9.85
CA ALA A 30 -2.90 -14.11 -11.12
C ALA A 30 -4.24 -14.47 -11.80
N SER A 31 -4.65 -15.75 -11.77
CA SER A 31 -5.96 -16.19 -12.27
C SER A 31 -7.10 -15.55 -11.50
N ARG A 32 -7.03 -15.53 -10.15
CA ARG A 32 -8.03 -14.89 -9.28
C ARG A 32 -8.16 -13.38 -9.58
N ILE A 33 -7.03 -12.68 -9.83
CA ILE A 33 -7.03 -11.27 -10.21
C ILE A 33 -7.88 -11.05 -11.47
N LEU A 34 -7.65 -11.87 -12.51
CA LEU A 34 -8.37 -11.76 -13.78
C LEU A 34 -9.86 -12.11 -13.63
N GLU A 35 -10.19 -13.15 -12.87
CA GLU A 35 -11.57 -13.57 -12.59
C GLU A 35 -12.39 -12.49 -11.89
N ARG A 36 -11.72 -11.60 -11.14
CA ARG A 36 -12.36 -10.51 -10.38
C ARG A 36 -12.18 -9.14 -11.01
N SER A 37 -12.04 -9.10 -12.33
CA SER A 37 -11.96 -7.87 -13.11
C SER A 37 -10.72 -6.99 -12.81
N GLY A 38 -9.69 -7.55 -12.20
CA GLY A 38 -8.36 -6.94 -12.14
C GLY A 38 -7.59 -7.19 -13.44
N THR A 39 -6.43 -6.63 -13.54
CA THR A 39 -5.53 -6.78 -14.69
C THR A 39 -4.18 -7.30 -14.24
N VAL A 40 -3.63 -8.29 -14.95
CA VAL A 40 -2.23 -8.71 -14.79
C VAL A 40 -1.44 -8.07 -15.94
N ALA A 41 -0.65 -7.05 -15.60
CA ALA A 41 0.11 -6.29 -16.59
C ALA A 41 1.40 -7.00 -17.01
N VAL A 42 2.07 -7.67 -16.05
CA VAL A 42 3.33 -8.40 -16.26
C VAL A 42 3.36 -9.64 -15.38
N GLY A 43 3.77 -10.76 -15.94
CA GLY A 43 4.03 -12.00 -15.20
C GLY A 43 2.81 -12.92 -15.05
N PRO A 44 2.90 -13.91 -14.13
CA PRO A 44 4.02 -14.24 -13.25
C PRO A 44 5.30 -14.66 -13.95
N LEU A 45 6.41 -13.99 -13.65
CA LEU A 45 7.72 -14.28 -14.20
C LEU A 45 8.71 -14.67 -13.09
N ALA A 46 9.69 -15.52 -13.44
CA ALA A 46 10.79 -15.82 -12.55
C ALA A 46 11.62 -14.56 -12.27
N PHE A 47 11.87 -14.27 -10.99
CA PHE A 47 12.67 -13.14 -10.54
C PHE A 47 13.50 -13.54 -9.32
N GLY A 48 14.81 -13.63 -9.50
CA GLY A 48 15.71 -14.13 -8.45
C GLY A 48 15.35 -15.55 -8.02
N THR A 49 15.07 -15.74 -6.74
CA THR A 49 14.69 -17.03 -6.14
C THR A 49 13.19 -17.28 -6.11
N GLY A 50 12.39 -16.35 -6.65
CA GLY A 50 10.93 -16.42 -6.60
C GLY A 50 10.29 -16.08 -7.93
N ARG A 51 8.99 -15.79 -7.87
CA ARG A 51 8.16 -15.37 -9.01
C ARG A 51 7.39 -14.11 -8.64
N ALA A 52 7.31 -13.18 -9.57
CA ALA A 52 6.61 -11.92 -9.36
C ALA A 52 5.65 -11.62 -10.51
N ALA A 53 4.56 -10.95 -10.20
CA ALA A 53 3.70 -10.33 -11.19
C ALA A 53 3.36 -8.91 -10.77
N LEU A 54 3.09 -8.04 -11.76
CA LEU A 54 2.55 -6.71 -11.57
C LEU A 54 1.11 -6.69 -12.07
N ALA A 55 0.23 -6.20 -11.24
CA ALA A 55 -1.21 -6.21 -11.47
C ALA A 55 -1.85 -4.89 -11.05
N SER A 56 -3.11 -4.72 -11.40
CA SER A 56 -3.97 -3.69 -10.85
C SER A 56 -5.31 -4.26 -10.43
N ASP A 57 -5.92 -3.64 -9.43
CA ASP A 57 -7.28 -3.97 -9.01
C ASP A 57 -8.33 -3.45 -10.00
N LEU A 58 -9.60 -3.65 -9.64
CA LEU A 58 -10.76 -3.24 -10.47
C LEU A 58 -10.85 -1.72 -10.69
N ASP A 59 -10.27 -0.91 -9.81
CA ASP A 59 -10.23 0.56 -9.90
C ASP A 59 -8.94 1.10 -10.53
N GLY A 60 -7.96 0.22 -10.77
CA GLY A 60 -6.68 0.53 -11.40
C GLY A 60 -5.54 0.82 -10.42
N ALA A 61 -5.71 0.55 -9.12
CA ALA A 61 -4.60 0.64 -8.16
C ALA A 61 -3.58 -0.47 -8.42
N VAL A 62 -2.34 -0.07 -8.67
CA VAL A 62 -1.24 -0.98 -9.02
C VAL A 62 -0.68 -1.64 -7.76
N PHE A 63 -0.45 -2.95 -7.84
CA PHE A 63 0.20 -3.75 -6.82
C PHE A 63 0.97 -4.92 -7.45
N GLY A 64 1.89 -5.49 -6.70
CA GLY A 64 2.60 -6.71 -7.08
C GLY A 64 2.17 -7.90 -6.23
N ILE A 65 2.41 -9.10 -6.77
CA ILE A 65 2.39 -10.35 -6.02
C ILE A 65 3.76 -11.00 -6.09
N TRP A 66 4.15 -11.66 -5.01
CA TRP A 66 5.43 -12.33 -4.85
C TRP A 66 5.26 -13.73 -4.30
N GLN A 67 5.74 -14.74 -5.03
CA GLN A 67 5.87 -16.11 -4.59
C GLN A 67 7.34 -16.42 -4.37
N GLY A 68 7.72 -16.82 -3.17
CA GLY A 68 9.09 -17.15 -2.80
C GLY A 68 9.41 -16.73 -1.36
N ASP A 69 10.68 -16.83 -1.00
CA ASP A 69 11.09 -16.47 0.35
C ASP A 69 10.84 -14.98 0.61
N ALA A 70 10.10 -14.69 1.67
CA ALA A 70 9.96 -13.33 2.19
C ALA A 70 11.22 -12.96 2.98
N ILE A 71 11.46 -11.66 3.12
CA ILE A 71 12.55 -11.19 3.99
C ILE A 71 12.19 -11.58 5.43
N PRO A 72 13.01 -12.38 6.13
CA PRO A 72 12.75 -12.75 7.50
C PRO A 72 12.53 -11.50 8.36
N ASP A 73 11.57 -11.58 9.29
CA ASP A 73 11.24 -10.54 10.27
C ASP A 73 10.76 -9.19 9.69
N TRP A 74 10.44 -9.14 8.39
CA TRP A 74 9.91 -7.95 7.75
C TRP A 74 8.37 -7.95 7.69
N GLY A 75 7.75 -8.17 8.82
CA GLY A 75 6.31 -8.05 8.99
C GLY A 75 5.86 -6.59 9.14
N MET A 76 4.65 -6.27 8.70
CA MET A 76 4.04 -4.95 8.89
C MET A 76 4.00 -4.56 10.38
N GLY A 77 4.33 -3.30 10.69
CA GLY A 77 4.32 -2.78 12.06
C GLY A 77 5.56 -3.08 12.91
N GLY A 78 6.61 -3.73 12.34
CA GLY A 78 7.92 -3.83 12.98
C GLY A 78 8.70 -2.51 12.91
N GLU A 79 9.75 -2.36 13.73
CA GLU A 79 10.54 -1.11 13.78
C GLU A 79 11.21 -0.72 12.47
N ALA A 80 11.56 -1.69 11.61
CA ALA A 80 12.25 -1.48 10.33
C ALA A 80 11.33 -1.71 9.11
N ALA A 81 10.04 -1.93 9.33
CA ALA A 81 9.05 -2.24 8.30
C ALA A 81 8.08 -1.07 8.10
N PRO A 82 7.31 -1.05 7.00
CA PRO A 82 6.22 -0.11 6.84
C PRO A 82 5.26 -0.19 8.03
N ALA A 83 4.78 0.97 8.50
CA ALA A 83 3.80 1.03 9.60
C ALA A 83 2.48 0.38 9.15
N TRP A 84 1.99 0.77 7.98
CA TRP A 84 0.84 0.17 7.30
C TRP A 84 0.83 0.54 5.82
N LEU A 85 -0.08 -0.08 5.06
CA LEU A 85 -0.42 0.30 3.69
C LEU A 85 -1.77 1.02 3.67
N GLU A 86 -1.92 2.04 2.83
CA GLU A 86 -3.19 2.70 2.59
C GLU A 86 -3.58 2.54 1.12
N LEU A 87 -4.77 1.98 0.87
CA LEU A 87 -5.38 2.00 -0.45
C LEU A 87 -6.34 3.19 -0.54
N ARG A 88 -6.10 4.08 -1.46
CA ARG A 88 -7.04 5.11 -1.88
C ARG A 88 -7.78 4.63 -3.10
N THR A 89 -9.09 4.45 -2.99
CA THR A 89 -9.94 3.88 -4.02
C THR A 89 -11.27 4.61 -4.10
N ARG A 90 -12.05 4.36 -5.14
CA ARG A 90 -13.41 4.91 -5.26
C ARG A 90 -14.38 4.22 -4.31
N ASN A 91 -14.24 2.91 -4.15
CA ASN A 91 -15.10 2.09 -3.29
C ASN A 91 -14.26 1.14 -2.43
N ALA A 92 -14.15 1.47 -1.13
CA ALA A 92 -13.38 0.66 -0.19
C ALA A 92 -13.98 -0.74 0.02
N PHE A 93 -15.30 -0.88 -0.09
CA PHE A 93 -15.98 -2.16 0.11
C PHE A 93 -15.69 -3.12 -1.05
N ASP A 94 -15.83 -2.67 -2.31
CA ASP A 94 -15.52 -3.50 -3.48
C ASP A 94 -14.03 -3.88 -3.50
N ALA A 95 -13.15 -2.94 -3.13
CA ALA A 95 -11.74 -3.23 -3.01
C ALA A 95 -11.45 -4.26 -1.91
N ALA A 96 -12.13 -4.19 -0.76
CA ALA A 96 -11.95 -5.18 0.31
C ALA A 96 -12.37 -6.58 -0.12
N ILE A 97 -13.46 -6.71 -0.87
CA ILE A 97 -13.90 -7.99 -1.43
C ILE A 97 -12.85 -8.49 -2.42
N PHE A 98 -12.41 -7.63 -3.36
CA PHE A 98 -11.40 -7.99 -4.36
C PHE A 98 -10.12 -8.53 -3.69
N TYR A 99 -9.51 -7.76 -2.82
CA TYR A 99 -8.26 -8.17 -2.17
C TYR A 99 -8.47 -9.33 -1.19
N GLY A 100 -9.63 -9.39 -0.51
CA GLY A 100 -9.98 -10.49 0.37
C GLY A 100 -9.99 -11.84 -0.34
N GLU A 101 -10.49 -11.87 -1.57
CA GLU A 101 -10.59 -13.09 -2.37
C GLU A 101 -9.32 -13.37 -3.20
N VAL A 102 -8.59 -12.33 -3.63
CA VAL A 102 -7.33 -12.49 -4.38
C VAL A 102 -6.18 -12.90 -3.47
N LEU A 103 -6.03 -12.24 -2.32
CA LEU A 103 -4.92 -12.44 -1.40
C LEU A 103 -5.26 -13.33 -0.20
N GLU A 104 -6.52 -13.73 -0.06
CA GLU A 104 -7.02 -14.57 1.04
C GLU A 104 -6.66 -14.03 2.44
N TRP A 105 -6.52 -12.69 2.56
CA TRP A 105 -6.10 -12.06 3.81
C TRP A 105 -7.12 -12.10 4.94
N ALA A 106 -8.40 -12.33 4.61
CA ALA A 106 -9.51 -12.45 5.56
C ALA A 106 -10.00 -13.89 5.61
N CYS A 107 -9.33 -14.75 6.31
CA CYS A 107 -9.73 -16.14 6.50
C CYS A 107 -9.96 -16.45 7.98
N SER A 108 -10.49 -17.64 8.29
CA SER A 108 -10.76 -18.08 9.67
C SER A 108 -9.56 -18.73 10.36
N GLN A 109 -8.39 -18.72 9.73
CA GLN A 109 -7.19 -19.38 10.24
C GLN A 109 -6.30 -18.42 11.03
N ALA A 110 -5.47 -18.96 11.91
CA ALA A 110 -4.45 -18.18 12.58
C ALA A 110 -3.48 -17.58 11.53
N GLY A 111 -3.23 -16.28 11.62
CA GLY A 111 -2.39 -15.56 10.66
C GLY A 111 -3.15 -14.69 9.65
N CYS A 112 -4.48 -14.83 9.59
CA CYS A 112 -5.30 -13.95 8.76
C CYS A 112 -5.60 -12.61 9.43
N CYS A 113 -5.98 -11.63 8.62
CA CYS A 113 -6.34 -10.30 9.10
C CYS A 113 -7.79 -10.26 9.59
N GLU A 114 -8.01 -9.52 10.66
CA GLU A 114 -9.35 -9.08 11.05
C GLU A 114 -9.75 -7.89 10.18
N VAL A 115 -10.97 -7.92 9.65
CA VAL A 115 -11.50 -6.85 8.80
C VAL A 115 -12.57 -6.09 9.59
N ALA A 116 -12.40 -4.79 9.75
CA ALA A 116 -13.35 -3.91 10.43
C ALA A 116 -13.75 -2.75 9.51
N TYR A 117 -15.06 -2.52 9.38
CA TYR A 117 -15.59 -1.36 8.68
C TYR A 117 -15.84 -0.21 9.66
N VAL A 118 -15.35 0.98 9.30
CA VAL A 118 -15.54 2.22 10.05
C VAL A 118 -16.45 3.13 9.22
N GLU A 119 -17.73 3.19 9.60
CA GLU A 119 -18.78 3.84 8.81
C GLU A 119 -18.58 5.36 8.69
N GLU A 120 -18.15 6.02 9.77
CA GLU A 120 -18.00 7.48 9.82
C GLU A 120 -17.01 8.02 8.78
N ASP A 121 -15.99 7.22 8.43
CA ASP A 121 -14.94 7.63 7.51
C ASP A 121 -14.94 6.86 6.19
N ASN A 122 -15.94 6.00 5.95
CA ASN A 122 -15.99 5.09 4.80
C ASN A 122 -14.65 4.34 4.62
N ARG A 123 -14.12 3.80 5.72
CA ARG A 123 -12.84 3.10 5.77
C ARG A 123 -13.00 1.64 6.15
N ILE A 124 -12.15 0.82 5.59
CA ILE A 124 -11.96 -0.56 6.03
C ILE A 124 -10.56 -0.69 6.62
N LEU A 125 -10.50 -1.25 7.81
CA LEU A 125 -9.25 -1.51 8.52
C LEU A 125 -8.95 -3.01 8.48
N LEU A 126 -7.74 -3.35 8.08
CA LEU A 126 -7.21 -4.70 8.24
C LEU A 126 -6.25 -4.71 9.42
N ARG A 127 -6.48 -5.63 10.34
CA ARG A 127 -5.66 -5.79 11.54
C ARG A 127 -5.04 -7.19 11.57
N HIS A 128 -3.79 -7.25 11.97
CA HIS A 128 -3.09 -8.51 12.22
C HIS A 128 -2.41 -8.41 13.58
N GLY A 129 -2.69 -9.38 14.46
CA GLY A 129 -2.17 -9.35 15.84
C GLY A 129 -2.55 -8.09 16.62
N GLY A 130 -3.76 -7.55 16.41
CA GLY A 130 -4.26 -6.32 17.05
C GLY A 130 -3.71 -5.02 16.46
N ARG A 131 -2.79 -5.07 15.49
CA ARG A 131 -2.21 -3.89 14.84
C ARG A 131 -2.84 -3.66 13.47
N THR A 132 -3.11 -2.40 13.11
CA THR A 132 -3.55 -2.05 11.76
C THR A 132 -2.38 -2.25 10.79
N VAL A 133 -2.57 -3.10 9.77
CA VAL A 133 -1.58 -3.38 8.73
C VAL A 133 -1.97 -2.79 7.38
N ALA A 134 -3.27 -2.59 7.14
CA ALA A 134 -3.75 -1.89 5.96
C ALA A 134 -5.03 -1.10 6.27
N ARG A 135 -5.22 -0.01 5.51
CA ARG A 135 -6.43 0.82 5.51
C ARG A 135 -6.90 0.97 4.08
N LEU A 136 -8.18 0.76 3.83
CA LEU A 136 -8.80 1.02 2.54
C LEU A 136 -9.74 2.22 2.71
N HIS A 137 -9.48 3.27 1.98
CA HIS A 137 -10.20 4.54 2.09
C HIS A 137 -10.98 4.81 0.82
N GLY A 138 -12.31 4.78 0.93
CA GLY A 138 -13.23 5.00 -0.17
C GLY A 138 -13.71 6.44 -0.27
N GLY A 139 -14.15 6.86 -1.49
CA GLY A 139 -14.82 8.14 -1.72
C GLY A 139 -13.91 9.37 -1.86
N THR A 140 -12.66 9.32 -1.44
CA THR A 140 -11.74 10.48 -1.51
C THR A 140 -11.39 10.90 -2.93
N LEU A 141 -11.44 9.97 -3.89
CA LEU A 141 -11.11 10.23 -5.29
C LEU A 141 -12.28 10.80 -6.10
N ALA A 142 -13.52 10.54 -5.68
CA ALA A 142 -14.71 11.07 -6.35
C ALA A 142 -14.89 12.58 -6.10
N GLN A 143 -14.29 13.13 -5.06
CA GLN A 143 -14.40 14.52 -4.65
C GLN A 143 -13.15 15.36 -4.99
N ALA A 144 -12.06 14.69 -5.43
CA ALA A 144 -10.82 15.38 -5.75
C ALA A 144 -10.94 16.10 -7.10
N PRO A 145 -10.67 17.41 -7.15
CA PRO A 145 -10.69 18.17 -8.40
C PRO A 145 -9.52 17.83 -9.33
N ASP A 146 -8.53 17.07 -8.84
CA ASP A 146 -7.33 16.71 -9.57
C ASP A 146 -7.52 15.39 -10.33
N PRO A 147 -7.55 15.40 -11.68
CA PRO A 147 -7.70 14.18 -12.48
C PRO A 147 -6.50 13.23 -12.37
N ASP A 148 -5.37 13.68 -11.81
CA ASP A 148 -4.18 12.85 -11.59
C ASP A 148 -4.25 12.04 -10.29
N LEU A 149 -5.24 12.29 -9.44
CA LEU A 149 -5.50 11.48 -8.25
C LEU A 149 -6.17 10.16 -8.65
N ARG A 150 -5.34 9.18 -9.00
CA ARG A 150 -5.78 7.83 -9.36
C ARG A 150 -5.84 6.91 -8.13
N PRO A 151 -6.66 5.85 -8.18
CA PRO A 151 -6.60 4.77 -7.20
C PRO A 151 -5.18 4.26 -7.05
N ARG A 152 -4.72 4.14 -5.82
CA ARG A 152 -3.33 3.75 -5.55
C ARG A 152 -3.14 3.21 -4.15
N TRP A 153 -2.15 2.35 -4.01
CA TRP A 153 -1.54 2.03 -2.73
C TRP A 153 -0.55 3.11 -2.33
N GLN A 154 -0.50 3.42 -1.06
CA GLN A 154 0.47 4.32 -0.44
C GLN A 154 1.11 3.60 0.74
N VAL A 155 2.44 3.63 0.81
CA VAL A 155 3.21 3.04 1.90
C VAL A 155 3.42 4.09 2.97
N HIS A 156 3.21 3.73 4.23
CA HIS A 156 3.47 4.61 5.38
C HIS A 156 4.60 4.04 6.22
N PHE A 157 5.60 4.87 6.51
CA PHE A 157 6.77 4.52 7.32
C PHE A 157 6.68 5.19 8.69
N ARG A 158 7.01 4.43 9.73
CA ARG A 158 7.10 4.97 11.08
C ARG A 158 8.41 5.70 11.26
N VAL A 159 8.33 6.90 11.84
CA VAL A 159 9.51 7.72 12.15
C VAL A 159 9.45 8.18 13.61
N PRO A 160 10.58 8.30 14.30
CA PRO A 160 10.60 8.74 15.70
C PRO A 160 10.22 10.21 15.86
N ASP A 161 10.48 11.05 14.85
CA ASP A 161 10.19 12.48 14.86
C ASP A 161 9.87 12.98 13.46
N LEU A 162 8.64 13.52 13.27
CA LEU A 162 8.13 13.97 11.98
C LEU A 162 8.91 15.17 11.43
N GLU A 163 9.23 16.14 12.28
CA GLU A 163 9.90 17.36 11.84
C GLU A 163 11.31 17.06 11.31
N THR A 164 12.05 16.23 12.04
CA THR A 164 13.38 15.76 11.63
C THR A 164 13.30 14.96 10.33
N ALA A 165 12.31 14.07 10.19
CA ALA A 165 12.13 13.27 8.99
C ALA A 165 11.78 14.13 7.77
N VAL A 166 10.91 15.14 7.91
CA VAL A 166 10.56 16.09 6.83
C VAL A 166 11.79 16.89 6.42
N LYS A 167 12.58 17.40 7.38
CA LYS A 167 13.82 18.13 7.07
C LYS A 167 14.82 17.28 6.32
N ALA A 168 14.99 16.02 6.74
CA ALA A 168 15.89 15.07 6.07
C ALA A 168 15.42 14.79 4.64
N ALA A 169 14.13 14.48 4.45
CA ALA A 169 13.56 14.22 3.13
C ALA A 169 13.72 15.41 2.19
N THR A 170 13.45 16.64 2.69
CA THR A 170 13.61 17.88 1.90
C THR A 170 15.07 18.13 1.55
N GLY A 171 15.99 17.89 2.50
CA GLY A 171 17.42 18.00 2.26
C GLY A 171 17.97 17.03 1.22
N LEU A 172 17.27 15.91 0.99
CA LEU A 172 17.57 14.90 -0.03
C LEU A 172 16.81 15.11 -1.36
N GLY A 173 16.12 16.24 -1.52
CA GLY A 173 15.43 16.61 -2.75
C GLY A 173 13.96 16.20 -2.82
N GLY A 174 13.42 15.66 -1.75
CA GLY A 174 11.98 15.41 -1.62
C GLY A 174 11.21 16.67 -1.21
N SER A 175 9.90 16.57 -1.09
CA SER A 175 9.03 17.67 -0.64
C SER A 175 7.86 17.17 0.19
N ALA A 176 7.41 17.98 1.14
CA ALA A 176 6.16 17.71 1.85
C ALA A 176 4.97 18.12 0.96
N VAL A 177 3.97 17.24 0.88
CA VAL A 177 2.74 17.51 0.15
C VAL A 177 1.70 17.96 1.17
N SER A 178 1.25 19.22 1.04
CA SER A 178 0.12 19.70 1.82
C SER A 178 -1.14 19.05 1.27
N VAL A 179 -1.66 18.07 2.00
CA VAL A 179 -2.94 17.46 1.66
C VAL A 179 -4.04 18.27 2.33
N ALA A 180 -4.66 19.15 1.55
CA ALA A 180 -5.70 20.06 2.06
C ALA A 180 -7.00 19.33 2.47
N ASP A 181 -7.19 18.03 2.15
CA ASP A 181 -8.49 17.40 2.24
C ASP A 181 -8.54 15.94 2.72
N SER A 182 -7.47 15.36 3.15
CA SER A 182 -7.56 14.08 3.83
C SER A 182 -6.96 14.29 5.21
N GLY A 183 -7.80 14.50 6.22
CA GLY A 183 -7.32 14.67 7.57
C GLY A 183 -6.35 13.55 7.97
N PRO A 184 -5.04 13.70 7.73
CA PRO A 184 -4.11 12.90 8.47
C PRO A 184 -4.35 13.29 9.91
N GLY A 185 -4.36 12.32 10.79
CA GLY A 185 -4.23 12.64 12.20
C GLY A 185 -3.00 13.56 12.35
N PRO A 186 -2.90 14.33 13.44
CA PRO A 186 -1.81 15.29 13.66
C PRO A 186 -0.40 14.67 13.60
N HIS A 187 -0.29 13.37 13.39
CA HIS A 187 0.93 12.56 13.39
C HIS A 187 1.29 11.93 12.04
N GLU A 188 0.66 12.36 10.95
CA GLU A 188 0.87 11.78 9.63
C GLU A 188 1.16 12.86 8.58
N ILE A 189 2.20 12.67 7.77
CA ILE A 189 2.59 13.60 6.69
C ILE A 189 2.83 12.81 5.42
N THR A 190 2.27 13.28 4.30
CA THR A 190 2.59 12.76 2.98
C THR A 190 3.80 13.49 2.41
N LEU A 191 4.77 12.73 1.94
CA LEU A 191 5.96 13.21 1.26
C LEU A 191 5.96 12.75 -0.20
N ARG A 192 6.67 13.51 -1.02
CA ARG A 192 7.02 13.19 -2.39
C ARG A 192 8.53 13.00 -2.46
N ASP A 193 8.97 11.88 -3.02
CA ASP A 193 10.39 11.65 -3.24
C ASP A 193 10.93 12.46 -4.43
N PRO A 194 12.26 12.51 -4.67
CA PRO A 194 12.84 13.28 -5.77
C PRO A 194 12.36 12.89 -7.16
N GLU A 195 11.87 11.65 -7.33
CA GLU A 195 11.36 11.15 -8.60
C GLU A 195 9.84 11.33 -8.76
N GLY A 196 9.16 11.82 -7.72
CA GLY A 196 7.76 12.17 -7.74
C GLY A 196 6.82 11.18 -7.05
N ALA A 197 7.30 10.04 -6.55
CA ALA A 197 6.45 9.07 -5.86
C ALA A 197 6.02 9.54 -4.48
N LEU A 198 4.77 9.24 -4.12
CA LEU A 198 4.18 9.61 -2.83
C LEU A 198 4.33 8.49 -1.81
N PHE A 199 4.68 8.85 -0.58
CA PHE A 199 4.68 7.96 0.57
C PHE A 199 4.29 8.72 1.84
N GLY A 200 3.82 8.02 2.85
CA GLY A 200 3.50 8.58 4.15
C GLY A 200 4.62 8.40 5.16
N ILE A 201 4.74 9.34 6.08
CA ILE A 201 5.49 9.15 7.31
C ILE A 201 4.58 9.39 8.51
N VAL A 202 4.80 8.63 9.58
CA VAL A 202 3.96 8.62 10.77
C VAL A 202 4.84 8.75 12.00
N GLY A 203 4.53 9.72 12.82
CA GLY A 203 5.16 9.91 14.11
C GLY A 203 4.71 8.90 15.17
N PRO A 204 5.27 8.97 16.37
CA PRO A 204 4.77 8.22 17.51
C PRO A 204 3.31 8.62 17.77
N ASP A 205 2.47 7.63 17.98
CA ASP A 205 1.09 7.82 18.42
C ASP A 205 1.06 7.56 19.93
N ASP A 206 0.88 8.61 20.73
CA ASP A 206 0.82 8.53 22.19
C ASP A 206 -0.41 7.73 22.67
N SER A 207 -1.35 7.39 21.78
CA SER A 207 -2.58 6.65 22.10
C SER A 207 -2.46 5.12 21.88
N VAL A 208 -1.34 4.64 21.31
CA VAL A 208 -1.11 3.20 21.10
C VAL A 208 0.11 2.78 21.92
N PRO A 209 -0.05 2.05 23.03
CA PRO A 209 1.08 1.46 23.74
C PRO A 209 1.77 0.43 22.83
N PHE A 210 3.11 0.45 22.88
CA PHE A 210 4.00 -0.46 22.16
C PHE A 210 3.79 -1.93 22.51
#